data_f0d7eefcf2060ebe3a9b42decbd07880
#
_entry.id   f0d7eefcf2060ebe3a9b42decbd07880
#
_cell.length_a   1.000
_cell.length_b   1.000
_cell.length_c   1.000
_cell.angle_alpha   90.00
_cell.angle_beta   90.00
_cell.angle_gamma   90.00
#
_symmetry.space_group_name_H-M   'P 1'
#
loop_
_entity.id
_entity.type
_entity.pdbx_description
1 polymer ?
#
loop_
_entity_poly.entity_id
_entity_poly.type
_entity_poly.pdbx_seq_one_letter_code
_entity_poly.pdbx_strand_id
1 'polypeptide(L)'
;EELMKVFDEVKRTLHPEGVFFLNIGDTFYSGNGQPHGSDPKCSSRNFLRSKVRPVDVSGWDIPKKSMIGIPWKVAFAMQSRGWTLRSSIIWNRCNAFVEPTARDRPHRQYEFVFMFSKSRFYSFDRSKLVEEDVWNIPIERNRRAKHNAAFPSELVRRCIEVGSPPGGHVLDPFVGSGTTIFTALEHHRNVVGIDMSDDYLDYVESTLESDGHDPVDWKIVDQKLAKPSGLWDQWTGNKANFRKPGRKKKE
;
A
#
# COMPACT_ATOMS: atom_id res chain seq x y z
N GLU A 1 -6.16 -4.19 14.64
CA GLU A 1 -6.89 -5.44 14.43
C GLU A 1 -7.52 -5.51 13.04
N GLU A 2 -8.14 -4.44 12.55
CA GLU A 2 -8.77 -4.40 11.22
C GLU A 2 -7.77 -4.71 10.09
N LEU A 3 -6.56 -4.16 10.16
CA LEU A 3 -5.51 -4.45 9.18
C LEU A 3 -5.15 -5.94 9.12
N MET A 4 -5.24 -6.64 10.25
CA MET A 4 -4.98 -8.08 10.30
C MET A 4 -6.03 -8.89 9.56
N LYS A 5 -7.30 -8.46 9.57
CA LYS A 5 -8.37 -9.11 8.78
C LYS A 5 -8.06 -9.05 7.28
N VAL A 6 -7.57 -7.90 6.80
CA VAL A 6 -7.12 -7.77 5.40
C VAL A 6 -5.96 -8.71 5.11
N PHE A 7 -4.96 -8.77 5.98
CA PHE A 7 -3.79 -9.63 5.77
C PHE A 7 -4.10 -11.13 5.91
N ASP A 8 -5.12 -11.50 6.67
CA ASP A 8 -5.63 -12.88 6.69
C ASP A 8 -6.25 -13.25 5.33
N GLU A 9 -6.99 -12.33 4.69
CA GLU A 9 -7.52 -12.55 3.34
C GLU A 9 -6.43 -12.55 2.26
N VAL A 10 -5.43 -11.66 2.37
CA VAL A 10 -4.23 -11.72 1.52
C VAL A 10 -3.56 -13.09 1.66
N LYS A 11 -3.39 -13.58 2.90
CA LYS A 11 -2.81 -14.91 3.14
C LYS A 11 -3.64 -16.03 2.52
N ARG A 12 -4.96 -15.93 2.60
CA ARG A 12 -5.86 -16.92 2.02
C ARG A 12 -5.70 -17.01 0.51
N THR A 13 -5.63 -15.87 -0.17
CA THR A 13 -5.58 -15.78 -1.64
C THR A 13 -4.18 -15.92 -2.23
N LEU A 14 -3.14 -15.61 -1.47
CA LEU A 14 -1.77 -15.71 -1.91
C LEU A 14 -1.43 -17.15 -2.33
N HIS A 15 -0.71 -17.31 -3.45
CA HIS A 15 -0.19 -18.62 -3.89
C HIS A 15 0.64 -19.28 -2.75
N PRO A 16 0.68 -20.62 -2.62
CA PRO A 16 1.49 -21.30 -1.61
C PRO A 16 2.97 -20.88 -1.60
N GLU A 17 3.54 -20.60 -2.77
CA GLU A 17 4.91 -20.12 -2.96
C GLU A 17 5.00 -18.60 -3.09
N GLY A 18 3.88 -17.89 -2.97
CA GLY A 18 3.84 -16.44 -3.10
C GLY A 18 4.51 -15.73 -1.92
N VAL A 19 4.95 -14.50 -2.18
CA VAL A 19 5.53 -13.60 -1.19
C VAL A 19 4.66 -12.36 -1.03
N PHE A 20 4.71 -11.78 0.15
CA PHE A 20 4.00 -10.55 0.47
C PHE A 20 5.01 -9.51 0.97
N PHE A 21 5.07 -8.37 0.30
CA PHE A 21 5.86 -7.22 0.71
C PHE A 21 4.97 -6.17 1.35
N LEU A 22 5.30 -5.75 2.57
CA LEU A 22 4.56 -4.73 3.31
C LEU A 22 5.43 -3.50 3.55
N ASN A 23 5.17 -2.43 2.81
CA ASN A 23 5.73 -1.12 3.15
C ASN A 23 4.86 -0.47 4.23
N ILE A 24 5.48 -0.09 5.33
CA ILE A 24 4.79 0.52 6.45
C ILE A 24 5.69 1.50 7.19
N GLY A 25 5.19 2.73 7.35
CA GLY A 25 5.85 3.77 8.10
C GLY A 25 5.46 3.78 9.57
N ASP A 26 6.31 4.37 10.41
CA ASP A 26 6.03 4.58 11.82
C ASP A 26 5.56 6.02 12.09
N THR A 27 5.12 6.29 13.29
CA THR A 27 4.77 7.64 13.74
C THR A 27 5.05 7.80 15.22
N PHE A 28 4.95 9.05 15.71
CA PHE A 28 5.18 9.40 17.10
C PHE A 28 3.86 9.70 17.80
N TYR A 29 3.75 9.27 19.05
CA TYR A 29 2.60 9.57 19.90
C TYR A 29 2.66 11.03 20.36
N SER A 30 1.68 11.85 19.98
CA SER A 30 1.61 13.25 20.39
C SER A 30 1.01 13.42 21.78
N GLY A 31 0.21 12.47 22.21
CA GLY A 31 -0.48 12.48 23.51
C GLY A 31 -1.54 13.57 23.65
N ASN A 32 -1.91 14.24 22.57
CA ASN A 32 -2.78 15.41 22.67
C ASN A 32 -4.27 15.08 22.71
N GLY A 33 -4.69 13.88 22.25
CA GLY A 33 -6.09 13.44 22.30
C GLY A 33 -7.14 14.42 21.74
N GLN A 34 -6.70 15.61 21.36
CA GLN A 34 -7.50 16.73 20.92
C GLN A 34 -7.27 16.97 19.42
N PRO A 35 -8.32 17.29 18.66
CA PRO A 35 -8.13 17.87 17.35
C PRO A 35 -7.24 19.11 17.53
N HIS A 36 -6.30 19.34 16.63
CA HIS A 36 -5.62 20.65 16.58
C HIS A 36 -6.66 21.69 16.15
N GLY A 37 -7.52 22.07 17.11
CA GLY A 37 -8.49 23.12 16.92
C GLY A 37 -7.78 24.46 16.80
N SER A 38 -8.23 25.27 15.87
CA SER A 38 -8.12 26.72 15.84
C SER A 38 -6.77 27.37 16.19
N ASP A 39 -5.65 26.86 15.69
CA ASP A 39 -4.47 27.69 15.56
C ASP A 39 -4.65 28.58 14.30
N PRO A 40 -4.87 29.91 14.45
CA PRO A 40 -5.08 30.81 13.31
C PRO A 40 -3.90 30.83 12.33
N LYS A 41 -2.70 30.41 12.77
CA LYS A 41 -1.50 30.30 11.94
C LYS A 41 -1.47 29.03 11.06
N CYS A 42 -2.44 28.14 11.22
CA CYS A 42 -2.56 26.90 10.47
C CYS A 42 -3.74 26.86 9.48
N SER A 43 -4.33 28.00 9.13
CA SER A 43 -5.54 28.09 8.32
C SER A 43 -5.48 27.38 6.96
N SER A 44 -4.30 27.29 6.34
CA SER A 44 -4.11 26.56 5.06
C SER A 44 -3.94 25.04 5.21
N ARG A 45 -3.76 24.52 6.43
CA ARG A 45 -3.63 23.08 6.71
C ARG A 45 -4.83 22.50 7.46
N ASN A 46 -5.83 23.31 7.76
CA ASN A 46 -6.98 22.95 8.60
C ASN A 46 -7.93 21.92 7.96
N PHE A 47 -7.91 21.77 6.65
CA PHE A 47 -8.84 20.87 5.96
C PHE A 47 -8.64 19.39 6.27
N LEU A 48 -7.45 18.99 6.74
CA LEU A 48 -7.11 17.59 7.01
C LEU A 48 -7.09 17.21 8.49
N ARG A 49 -7.32 18.16 9.43
CA ARG A 49 -7.14 17.92 10.87
C ARG A 49 -8.34 18.25 11.75
N SER A 50 -9.54 18.24 11.21
CA SER A 50 -10.77 18.36 12.01
C SER A 50 -11.02 17.10 12.88
N LYS A 51 -10.33 15.99 12.60
CA LYS A 51 -10.42 14.75 13.38
C LYS A 51 -9.11 14.48 14.12
N VAL A 52 -9.23 14.00 15.35
CA VAL A 52 -8.09 13.45 16.09
C VAL A 52 -7.52 12.28 15.29
N ARG A 53 -6.20 12.22 15.10
CA ARG A 53 -5.61 11.05 14.48
C ARG A 53 -5.91 9.82 15.35
N PRO A 54 -6.30 8.68 14.79
CA PRO A 54 -6.58 7.46 15.57
C PRO A 54 -5.44 7.10 16.52
N VAL A 55 -4.20 7.38 16.13
CA VAL A 55 -2.99 7.18 16.94
C VAL A 55 -2.90 8.10 18.16
N ASP A 56 -3.61 9.21 18.18
CA ASP A 56 -3.63 10.18 19.30
C ASP A 56 -4.86 10.00 20.20
N VAL A 57 -5.83 9.20 19.80
CA VAL A 57 -6.99 8.82 20.61
C VAL A 57 -6.51 7.78 21.62
N SER A 58 -6.45 8.14 22.87
CA SER A 58 -6.16 7.36 24.08
C SER A 58 -5.94 5.83 23.94
N GLY A 59 -5.09 5.28 24.78
CA GLY A 59 -4.89 3.82 24.89
C GLY A 59 -3.47 3.35 24.58
N TRP A 60 -2.56 4.24 24.22
CA TRP A 60 -1.15 3.91 24.18
C TRP A 60 -0.55 4.12 25.56
N ASP A 61 -0.15 3.04 26.19
CA ASP A 61 0.60 3.08 27.47
C ASP A 61 2.07 3.39 27.19
N ILE A 62 2.31 4.55 26.55
CA ILE A 62 3.65 5.04 26.22
C ILE A 62 3.72 6.54 26.44
N PRO A 63 4.88 7.09 26.85
CA PRO A 63 5.06 8.53 27.04
C PRO A 63 4.86 9.33 25.73
N LYS A 64 4.44 10.60 25.89
CA LYS A 64 4.43 11.55 24.76
C LYS A 64 5.80 11.60 24.09
N LYS A 65 5.81 11.83 22.77
CA LYS A 65 6.98 11.83 21.89
C LYS A 65 7.60 10.46 21.62
N SER A 66 7.12 9.38 22.25
CA SER A 66 7.58 8.05 21.93
C SER A 66 7.25 7.69 20.47
N MET A 67 8.17 7.04 19.79
CA MET A 67 7.88 6.32 18.55
C MET A 67 6.98 5.12 18.88
N ILE A 68 5.90 4.95 18.13
CA ILE A 68 4.88 3.94 18.46
C ILE A 68 5.34 2.51 18.14
N GLY A 69 6.20 2.34 17.16
CA GLY A 69 6.70 1.02 16.72
C GLY A 69 5.67 0.26 15.89
N ILE A 70 4.81 0.97 15.13
CA ILE A 70 3.76 0.36 14.30
C ILE A 70 4.29 -0.73 13.38
N PRO A 71 5.40 -0.53 12.63
CA PRO A 71 5.90 -1.54 11.71
C PRO A 71 6.15 -2.88 12.41
N TRP A 72 6.87 -2.88 13.52
CA TRP A 72 7.20 -4.09 14.25
C TRP A 72 6.00 -4.71 14.98
N LYS A 73 5.08 -3.89 15.50
CA LYS A 73 3.82 -4.39 16.07
C LYS A 73 2.99 -5.14 15.03
N VAL A 74 2.91 -4.60 13.82
CA VAL A 74 2.24 -5.27 12.70
C VAL A 74 2.99 -6.55 12.32
N ALA A 75 4.31 -6.48 12.17
CA ALA A 75 5.12 -7.65 11.80
C ALA A 75 4.95 -8.80 12.80
N PHE A 76 5.01 -8.53 14.11
CA PHE A 76 4.81 -9.55 15.14
C PHE A 76 3.37 -10.06 15.18
N ALA A 77 2.38 -9.21 14.96
CA ALA A 77 0.99 -9.65 14.85
C ALA A 77 0.76 -10.57 13.65
N MET A 78 1.43 -10.33 12.53
CA MET A 78 1.40 -11.23 11.38
C MET A 78 2.10 -12.55 11.67
N GLN A 79 3.26 -12.53 12.33
CA GLN A 79 3.94 -13.77 12.76
C GLN A 79 3.05 -14.62 13.67
N SER A 80 2.36 -14.02 14.64
CA SER A 80 1.43 -14.74 15.54
C SER A 80 0.23 -15.34 14.78
N ARG A 81 -0.07 -14.87 13.56
CA ARG A 81 -1.08 -15.43 12.64
C ARG A 81 -0.48 -16.41 11.62
N GLY A 82 0.74 -16.86 11.88
CA GLY A 82 1.41 -17.90 11.09
C GLY A 82 1.99 -17.42 9.77
N TRP A 83 2.27 -16.12 9.61
CA TRP A 83 3.13 -15.65 8.55
C TRP A 83 4.60 -15.91 8.91
N THR A 84 5.40 -16.25 7.92
CA THR A 84 6.84 -16.34 8.05
C THR A 84 7.47 -15.01 7.68
N LEU A 85 7.96 -14.23 8.63
CA LEU A 85 8.72 -13.00 8.38
C LEU A 85 10.12 -13.39 7.87
N ARG A 86 10.43 -13.07 6.62
CA ARG A 86 11.67 -13.46 5.93
C ARG A 86 12.75 -12.39 5.97
N SER A 87 12.33 -11.11 5.84
CA SER A 87 13.26 -9.99 5.84
C SER A 87 12.59 -8.72 6.33
N SER A 88 13.40 -7.81 6.86
CA SER A 88 13.06 -6.42 7.16
C SER A 88 13.96 -5.51 6.33
N ILE A 89 13.50 -5.16 5.14
CA ILE A 89 14.23 -4.29 4.23
C ILE A 89 14.06 -2.85 4.69
N ILE A 90 15.12 -2.07 4.65
CA ILE A 90 15.13 -0.64 4.89
C ILE A 90 15.00 0.10 3.56
N TRP A 91 13.89 0.73 3.30
CA TRP A 91 13.78 1.68 2.21
C TRP A 91 14.33 3.04 2.67
N ASN A 92 15.59 3.32 2.29
CA ASN A 92 16.23 4.62 2.53
C ASN A 92 15.75 5.63 1.47
N ARG A 93 14.96 6.62 1.91
CA ARG A 93 14.44 7.71 1.09
C ARG A 93 15.50 8.80 0.95
N CYS A 94 16.47 8.62 0.07
CA CYS A 94 17.69 9.44 -0.07
C CYS A 94 17.42 10.95 -0.17
N ASN A 95 16.25 11.36 -0.64
CA ASN A 95 15.82 12.75 -0.80
C ASN A 95 14.66 13.14 0.11
N ALA A 96 14.47 12.42 1.24
CA ALA A 96 13.41 12.72 2.18
C ALA A 96 13.51 14.15 2.72
N PHE A 97 12.35 14.79 2.86
CA PHE A 97 12.28 16.10 3.45
C PHE A 97 12.58 16.04 4.95
N VAL A 98 13.21 17.12 5.43
CA VAL A 98 13.36 17.38 6.86
C VAL A 98 11.98 17.42 7.50
N GLU A 99 11.76 16.67 8.57
CA GLU A 99 10.55 16.73 9.38
C GLU A 99 10.58 18.01 10.27
N PRO A 100 9.79 19.07 9.98
CA PRO A 100 9.91 20.33 10.71
C PRO A 100 9.61 20.20 12.22
N THR A 101 8.92 19.14 12.61
CA THR A 101 8.57 18.87 14.01
C THR A 101 9.64 18.08 14.77
N ALA A 102 10.63 17.55 14.08
CA ALA A 102 11.70 16.75 14.67
C ALA A 102 12.87 17.65 15.14
N ARG A 103 12.66 18.40 16.23
CA ARG A 103 13.66 19.33 16.77
C ARG A 103 14.61 18.69 17.77
N ASP A 104 14.23 17.58 18.38
CA ASP A 104 14.92 16.92 19.50
C ASP A 104 15.21 15.43 19.20
N ARG A 105 15.20 15.05 17.95
CA ARG A 105 15.54 13.71 17.45
C ARG A 105 16.01 13.76 15.99
N PRO A 106 16.70 12.74 15.50
CA PRO A 106 16.99 12.61 14.07
C PRO A 106 15.73 12.59 13.20
N HIS A 107 15.81 13.14 12.01
CA HIS A 107 14.77 13.00 11.00
C HIS A 107 14.71 11.56 10.51
N ARG A 108 13.49 11.06 10.30
CA ARG A 108 13.32 9.73 9.79
C ARG A 108 13.43 9.73 8.27
N GLN A 109 14.48 9.11 7.76
CA GLN A 109 14.76 9.02 6.33
C GLN A 109 14.34 7.68 5.72
N TYR A 110 13.90 6.72 6.50
CA TYR A 110 13.56 5.38 6.02
C TYR A 110 12.16 4.93 6.42
N GLU A 111 11.70 3.94 5.70
CA GLU A 111 10.54 3.12 6.06
C GLU A 111 10.91 1.64 5.97
N PHE A 112 10.13 0.78 6.62
CA PHE A 112 10.30 -0.65 6.52
C PHE A 112 9.53 -1.21 5.32
N VAL A 113 10.15 -2.17 4.64
CA VAL A 113 9.49 -3.08 3.70
C VAL A 113 9.70 -4.49 4.23
N PHE A 114 8.69 -5.04 4.90
CA PHE A 114 8.77 -6.40 5.40
C PHE A 114 8.44 -7.39 4.30
N MET A 115 9.24 -8.46 4.20
CA MET A 115 8.96 -9.58 3.32
C MET A 115 8.40 -10.74 4.13
N PHE A 116 7.23 -11.22 3.74
CA PHE A 116 6.55 -12.36 4.34
C PHE A 116 6.29 -13.46 3.32
N SER A 117 6.16 -14.69 3.82
CA SER A 117 5.69 -15.84 3.05
C SER A 117 4.70 -16.68 3.87
N LYS A 118 3.91 -17.52 3.19
CA LYS A 118 3.03 -18.49 3.88
C LYS A 118 3.79 -19.59 4.60
N SER A 119 4.92 -19.98 4.04
CA SER A 119 5.72 -21.11 4.52
C SER A 119 7.21 -20.86 4.31
N ARG A 120 8.03 -21.81 4.73
CA ARG A 120 9.48 -21.79 4.46
C ARG A 120 9.84 -21.97 2.99
N PHE A 121 8.91 -22.46 2.18
CA PHE A 121 9.10 -22.64 0.73
C PHE A 121 8.32 -21.54 0.00
N TYR A 122 9.01 -20.73 -0.77
CA TYR A 122 8.42 -19.62 -1.52
C TYR A 122 9.32 -19.29 -2.72
N SER A 123 8.73 -18.64 -3.71
CA SER A 123 9.44 -18.20 -4.91
C SER A 123 10.17 -16.88 -4.63
N PHE A 124 11.47 -16.83 -4.95
CA PHE A 124 12.27 -15.62 -4.84
C PHE A 124 13.40 -15.67 -5.87
N ASP A 125 13.36 -14.77 -6.84
CA ASP A 125 14.41 -14.67 -7.86
C ASP A 125 15.56 -13.78 -7.40
N ARG A 126 16.58 -14.41 -6.79
CA ARG A 126 17.76 -13.69 -6.31
C ARG A 126 18.55 -13.00 -7.42
N SER A 127 18.45 -13.43 -8.67
CA SER A 127 19.16 -12.80 -9.79
C SER A 127 18.64 -11.40 -10.11
N LYS A 128 17.44 -11.06 -9.64
CA LYS A 128 16.79 -9.75 -9.79
C LYS A 128 17.01 -8.82 -8.60
N LEU A 129 17.68 -9.30 -7.57
CA LEU A 129 17.97 -8.49 -6.38
C LEU A 129 19.03 -7.44 -6.71
N VAL A 130 18.68 -6.16 -6.60
CA VAL A 130 19.57 -5.02 -6.91
C VAL A 130 20.45 -4.68 -5.71
N GLU A 131 19.88 -4.62 -4.52
CA GLU A 131 20.56 -4.35 -3.24
C GLU A 131 20.03 -5.38 -2.23
N GLU A 132 20.80 -5.68 -1.18
CA GLU A 132 20.40 -6.68 -0.19
C GLU A 132 19.21 -6.18 0.66
N ASP A 133 19.43 -5.69 1.85
CA ASP A 133 18.36 -5.30 2.79
C ASP A 133 18.29 -3.80 3.09
N VAL A 134 19.10 -2.99 2.39
CA VAL A 134 19.03 -1.53 2.44
C VAL A 134 18.87 -1.00 1.02
N TRP A 135 17.66 -0.54 0.69
CA TRP A 135 17.33 -0.05 -0.63
C TRP A 135 17.38 1.48 -0.69
N ASN A 136 18.29 2.01 -1.49
CA ASN A 136 18.45 3.45 -1.68
C ASN A 136 17.58 3.92 -2.85
N ILE A 137 16.33 4.28 -2.55
CA ILE A 137 15.35 4.68 -3.56
C ILE A 137 14.81 6.07 -3.20
N PRO A 138 15.01 7.09 -4.07
CA PRO A 138 14.49 8.42 -3.83
C PRO A 138 12.95 8.43 -3.87
N ILE A 139 12.36 9.38 -3.15
CA ILE A 139 10.93 9.66 -3.26
C ILE A 139 10.67 10.29 -4.63
N GLU A 140 9.75 9.73 -5.36
CA GLU A 140 9.22 10.33 -6.58
C GLU A 140 8.15 11.37 -6.24
N ARG A 141 8.26 12.55 -6.84
CA ARG A 141 7.21 13.56 -6.80
C ARG A 141 6.29 13.35 -7.99
N ASN A 142 5.26 12.56 -7.79
CA ASN A 142 4.26 12.44 -8.83
C ASN A 142 3.46 13.76 -8.93
N ARG A 143 3.83 14.61 -9.92
CA ARG A 143 3.14 15.88 -10.17
C ARG A 143 1.71 15.70 -10.69
N ARG A 144 1.37 14.52 -11.20
CA ARG A 144 0.03 14.21 -11.72
C ARG A 144 -0.91 13.70 -10.62
N ALA A 145 -0.41 13.01 -9.60
CA ALA A 145 -1.23 12.57 -8.49
C ALA A 145 -1.43 13.71 -7.48
N LYS A 146 -2.65 14.03 -7.14
CA LYS A 146 -3.03 15.01 -6.10
C LYS A 146 -2.56 14.60 -4.68
N HIS A 147 -1.91 13.44 -4.53
CA HIS A 147 -1.49 12.85 -3.26
C HIS A 147 0.01 12.63 -3.19
N ASN A 148 0.61 13.20 -2.14
CA ASN A 148 2.06 13.19 -1.89
C ASN A 148 2.57 11.93 -1.15
N ALA A 149 1.78 10.88 -1.03
CA ALA A 149 2.07 9.73 -0.17
C ALA A 149 2.30 8.41 -0.94
N ALA A 150 2.32 8.45 -2.28
CA ALA A 150 2.62 7.26 -3.07
C ALA A 150 4.11 6.88 -2.94
N PHE A 151 4.39 5.59 -2.81
CA PHE A 151 5.75 5.08 -2.92
C PHE A 151 6.21 5.11 -4.39
N PRO A 152 7.53 5.19 -4.66
CA PRO A 152 8.05 5.25 -6.02
C PRO A 152 7.87 3.92 -6.77
N SER A 153 7.74 3.99 -8.09
CA SER A 153 7.61 2.83 -8.97
C SER A 153 8.80 1.86 -8.83
N GLU A 154 9.99 2.38 -8.62
CA GLU A 154 11.20 1.59 -8.39
C GLU A 154 11.11 0.66 -7.17
N LEU A 155 10.43 1.10 -6.08
CA LEU A 155 10.21 0.25 -4.91
C LEU A 155 9.33 -0.96 -5.27
N VAL A 156 8.26 -0.71 -6.01
CA VAL A 156 7.31 -1.74 -6.46
C VAL A 156 7.99 -2.69 -7.45
N ARG A 157 8.74 -2.14 -8.40
CA ARG A 157 9.48 -2.91 -9.40
C ARG A 157 10.39 -3.96 -8.72
N ARG A 158 11.18 -3.53 -7.74
CA ARG A 158 12.07 -4.45 -7.00
C ARG A 158 11.31 -5.58 -6.31
N CYS A 159 10.18 -5.27 -5.67
CA CYS A 159 9.32 -6.30 -5.05
C CYS A 159 8.74 -7.27 -6.08
N ILE A 160 8.24 -6.75 -7.21
CA ILE A 160 7.63 -7.54 -8.27
C ILE A 160 8.65 -8.47 -8.93
N GLU A 161 9.82 -7.95 -9.29
CA GLU A 161 10.83 -8.70 -10.02
C GLU A 161 11.38 -9.87 -9.22
N VAL A 162 11.61 -9.70 -7.92
CA VAL A 162 12.10 -10.78 -7.06
C VAL A 162 11.00 -11.74 -6.60
N GLY A 163 9.75 -11.25 -6.52
CA GLY A 163 8.64 -11.97 -5.85
C GLY A 163 7.64 -12.62 -6.79
N SER A 164 7.66 -12.31 -8.10
CA SER A 164 6.74 -12.91 -9.07
C SER A 164 7.39 -13.14 -10.43
N PRO A 165 7.12 -14.28 -11.08
CA PRO A 165 7.60 -14.52 -12.46
C PRO A 165 6.83 -13.65 -13.47
N PRO A 166 7.36 -13.41 -14.68
CA PRO A 166 6.58 -12.85 -15.79
C PRO A 166 5.29 -13.63 -16.01
N GLY A 167 4.18 -12.91 -16.28
CA GLY A 167 2.84 -13.50 -16.37
C GLY A 167 2.21 -13.87 -15.03
N GLY A 168 2.95 -13.74 -13.92
CA GLY A 168 2.44 -13.95 -12.57
C GLY A 168 1.38 -12.91 -12.16
N HIS A 169 0.79 -13.08 -10.97
CA HIS A 169 -0.26 -12.21 -10.45
C HIS A 169 0.25 -11.40 -9.27
N VAL A 170 -0.06 -10.10 -9.28
CA VAL A 170 0.23 -9.14 -8.21
C VAL A 170 -1.09 -8.70 -7.60
N LEU A 171 -1.18 -8.64 -6.28
CA LEU A 171 -2.33 -8.11 -5.54
C LEU A 171 -1.87 -6.96 -4.66
N ASP A 172 -2.51 -5.81 -4.79
CA ASP A 172 -2.37 -4.68 -3.86
C ASP A 172 -3.73 -4.35 -3.22
N PRO A 173 -3.94 -4.64 -1.93
CA PRO A 173 -5.21 -4.38 -1.26
C PRO A 173 -5.42 -2.92 -0.87
N PHE A 174 -4.44 -2.03 -1.12
CA PHE A 174 -4.47 -0.60 -0.82
C PHE A 174 -3.84 0.20 -1.97
N VAL A 175 -4.33 -0.02 -3.19
CA VAL A 175 -3.65 0.39 -4.42
C VAL A 175 -3.55 1.90 -4.63
N GLY A 176 -4.39 2.69 -3.97
CA GLY A 176 -4.36 4.15 -4.04
C GLY A 176 -4.34 4.66 -5.48
N SER A 177 -3.36 5.48 -5.81
CA SER A 177 -3.17 6.06 -7.15
C SER A 177 -2.67 5.08 -8.22
N GLY A 178 -2.55 3.79 -7.93
CA GLY A 178 -2.27 2.76 -8.92
C GLY A 178 -0.80 2.52 -9.24
N THR A 179 0.15 3.00 -8.44
CA THR A 179 1.59 2.76 -8.69
C THR A 179 1.88 1.27 -8.90
N THR A 180 1.27 0.40 -8.08
CA THR A 180 1.42 -1.05 -8.21
C THR A 180 0.83 -1.58 -9.52
N ILE A 181 -0.32 -1.04 -9.96
CA ILE A 181 -0.96 -1.45 -11.21
C ILE A 181 -0.06 -1.15 -12.39
N PHE A 182 0.35 0.11 -12.54
CA PHE A 182 1.16 0.54 -13.67
C PHE A 182 2.49 -0.20 -13.72
N THR A 183 3.18 -0.31 -12.58
CA THR A 183 4.47 -1.02 -12.52
C THR A 183 4.31 -2.52 -12.84
N ALA A 184 3.23 -3.16 -12.39
CA ALA A 184 2.99 -4.57 -12.68
C ALA A 184 2.75 -4.81 -14.18
N LEU A 185 1.98 -3.94 -14.84
CA LEU A 185 1.72 -4.00 -16.28
C LEU A 185 2.99 -3.78 -17.09
N GLU A 186 3.81 -2.75 -16.75
CA GLU A 186 5.11 -2.51 -17.39
C GLU A 186 6.03 -3.72 -17.33
N HIS A 187 5.95 -4.49 -16.23
CA HIS A 187 6.78 -5.67 -16.03
C HIS A 187 6.06 -6.98 -16.42
N HIS A 188 5.01 -6.90 -17.23
CA HIS A 188 4.29 -8.05 -17.77
C HIS A 188 3.71 -8.98 -16.69
N ARG A 189 3.11 -8.42 -15.63
CA ARG A 189 2.35 -9.14 -14.61
C ARG A 189 0.88 -8.81 -14.73
N ASN A 190 0.06 -9.79 -14.40
CA ASN A 190 -1.36 -9.54 -14.15
C ASN A 190 -1.50 -8.87 -12.78
N VAL A 191 -2.45 -7.96 -12.64
CA VAL A 191 -2.57 -7.19 -11.39
C VAL A 191 -4.01 -7.06 -10.93
N VAL A 192 -4.21 -7.10 -9.63
CA VAL A 192 -5.45 -6.75 -8.94
C VAL A 192 -5.14 -5.65 -7.94
N GLY A 193 -5.79 -4.51 -8.11
CA GLY A 193 -5.74 -3.41 -7.15
C GLY A 193 -7.08 -3.25 -6.46
N ILE A 194 -7.07 -3.01 -5.14
CA ILE A 194 -8.27 -2.74 -4.34
C ILE A 194 -8.10 -1.39 -3.67
N ASP A 195 -9.12 -0.54 -3.73
CA ASP A 195 -9.20 0.69 -2.95
C ASP A 195 -10.65 1.00 -2.58
N MET A 196 -10.85 1.73 -1.50
CA MET A 196 -12.17 2.19 -1.06
C MET A 196 -12.56 3.54 -1.66
N SER A 197 -11.63 4.25 -2.27
CA SER A 197 -11.84 5.58 -2.85
C SER A 197 -12.19 5.49 -4.32
N ASP A 198 -13.42 5.89 -4.66
CA ASP A 198 -13.84 6.00 -6.05
C ASP A 198 -12.96 6.98 -6.84
N ASP A 199 -12.47 8.06 -6.19
CA ASP A 199 -11.58 9.05 -6.83
C ASP A 199 -10.26 8.42 -7.29
N TYR A 200 -9.72 7.47 -6.52
CA TYR A 200 -8.51 6.73 -6.91
C TYR A 200 -8.79 5.76 -8.06
N LEU A 201 -9.92 5.06 -8.00
CA LEU A 201 -10.30 4.14 -9.06
C LEU A 201 -10.55 4.89 -10.37
N ASP A 202 -11.22 6.04 -10.33
CA ASP A 202 -11.43 6.92 -11.50
C ASP A 202 -10.10 7.43 -12.06
N TYR A 203 -9.15 7.78 -11.19
CA TYR A 203 -7.82 8.21 -11.62
C TYR A 203 -7.06 7.07 -12.30
N VAL A 204 -7.08 5.86 -11.75
CA VAL A 204 -6.44 4.69 -12.36
C VAL A 204 -7.06 4.39 -13.72
N GLU A 205 -8.41 4.40 -13.82
CA GLU A 205 -9.15 4.18 -15.07
C GLU A 205 -8.72 5.18 -16.16
N SER A 206 -8.77 6.47 -15.83
CA SER A 206 -8.38 7.51 -16.79
C SER A 206 -6.92 7.44 -17.21
N THR A 207 -6.04 6.99 -16.33
CA THR A 207 -4.61 6.83 -16.62
C THR A 207 -4.38 5.63 -17.55
N LEU A 208 -5.03 4.50 -17.30
CA LEU A 208 -4.94 3.31 -18.18
C LEU A 208 -5.43 3.65 -19.60
N GLU A 209 -6.55 4.39 -19.72
CA GLU A 209 -7.05 4.86 -21.01
C GLU A 209 -6.06 5.78 -21.73
N SER A 210 -5.45 6.73 -20.98
CA SER A 210 -4.50 7.70 -21.56
C SER A 210 -3.20 7.05 -22.00
N ASP A 211 -2.77 6.00 -21.32
CA ASP A 211 -1.55 5.26 -21.62
C ASP A 211 -1.77 4.22 -22.74
N GLY A 212 -2.98 4.15 -23.31
CA GLY A 212 -3.31 3.33 -24.46
C GLY A 212 -3.58 1.86 -24.15
N HIS A 213 -3.86 1.52 -22.91
CA HIS A 213 -4.31 0.18 -22.53
C HIS A 213 -5.75 -0.04 -23.05
N ASP A 214 -5.97 -1.17 -23.75
CA ASP A 214 -7.29 -1.49 -24.28
C ASP A 214 -8.28 -1.75 -23.12
N PRO A 215 -9.46 -1.11 -23.10
CA PRO A 215 -10.51 -1.38 -22.09
C PRO A 215 -10.94 -2.84 -21.97
N VAL A 216 -10.59 -3.69 -22.92
CA VAL A 216 -10.81 -5.15 -22.84
C VAL A 216 -9.84 -5.84 -21.89
N ASP A 217 -8.66 -5.25 -21.64
CA ASP A 217 -7.59 -5.84 -20.84
C ASP A 217 -7.74 -5.59 -19.34
N TRP A 218 -8.61 -4.65 -18.96
CA TRP A 218 -8.84 -4.30 -17.56
C TRP A 218 -10.31 -3.97 -17.26
N LYS A 219 -10.70 -4.05 -16.00
CA LYS A 219 -12.04 -3.64 -15.54
C LYS A 219 -12.05 -3.23 -14.09
N ILE A 220 -12.91 -2.26 -13.76
CA ILE A 220 -13.23 -1.91 -12.38
C ILE A 220 -14.45 -2.71 -11.92
N VAL A 221 -14.35 -3.33 -10.75
CA VAL A 221 -15.43 -4.11 -10.12
C VAL A 221 -15.87 -3.40 -8.85
N ASP A 222 -17.12 -2.94 -8.79
CA ASP A 222 -17.70 -2.36 -7.58
C ASP A 222 -18.18 -3.48 -6.65
N GLN A 223 -17.51 -3.62 -5.49
CA GLN A 223 -17.85 -4.65 -4.50
C GLN A 223 -19.23 -4.46 -3.85
N LYS A 224 -19.80 -3.25 -3.85
CA LYS A 224 -21.16 -3.02 -3.34
C LYS A 224 -22.21 -3.81 -4.08
N LEU A 225 -21.89 -4.25 -5.30
CA LEU A 225 -22.76 -5.06 -6.16
C LEU A 225 -22.38 -6.56 -6.16
N ALA A 226 -21.29 -6.93 -5.53
CA ALA A 226 -20.78 -8.29 -5.52
C ALA A 226 -21.25 -9.05 -4.26
N LYS A 227 -21.97 -10.14 -4.43
CA LYS A 227 -22.25 -11.04 -3.31
C LYS A 227 -20.95 -11.66 -2.79
N PRO A 228 -20.74 -11.72 -1.45
CA PRO A 228 -19.45 -12.12 -0.87
C PRO A 228 -18.92 -13.50 -1.27
N SER A 229 -19.76 -14.39 -1.78
CA SER A 229 -19.44 -15.79 -2.06
C SER A 229 -18.98 -16.09 -3.50
N GLY A 230 -18.83 -15.11 -4.37
CA GLY A 230 -18.66 -15.41 -5.81
C GLY A 230 -17.45 -14.81 -6.49
N LEU A 231 -16.82 -13.78 -5.95
CA LEU A 231 -15.79 -13.02 -6.68
C LEU A 231 -14.44 -13.74 -6.76
N TRP A 232 -14.05 -14.43 -5.72
CA TRP A 232 -12.75 -15.08 -5.65
C TRP A 232 -12.72 -16.45 -6.30
N ASP A 233 -13.86 -17.16 -6.32
CA ASP A 233 -13.99 -18.45 -7.01
C ASP A 233 -14.02 -18.32 -8.53
N GLN A 234 -14.32 -17.12 -9.06
CA GLN A 234 -14.37 -16.83 -10.50
C GLN A 234 -13.02 -16.40 -11.09
N TRP A 235 -12.02 -16.15 -10.26
CA TRP A 235 -10.68 -15.70 -10.69
C TRP A 235 -9.77 -16.82 -11.19
N THR A 236 -10.25 -18.03 -11.25
CA THR A 236 -9.55 -19.17 -11.85
C THR A 236 -9.62 -19.19 -13.39
N GLY A 237 -9.58 -18.03 -14.03
CA GLY A 237 -9.32 -17.96 -15.48
C GLY A 237 -10.51 -17.79 -16.41
N ASN A 238 -11.72 -17.57 -15.91
CA ASN A 238 -12.88 -17.30 -16.78
C ASN A 238 -13.31 -15.83 -16.71
N LYS A 239 -13.33 -15.17 -17.85
CA LYS A 239 -13.82 -13.81 -18.07
C LYS A 239 -15.29 -13.70 -17.64
N ALA A 240 -15.57 -13.29 -16.41
CA ALA A 240 -16.92 -12.99 -15.98
C ALA A 240 -17.28 -11.56 -16.39
N ASN A 241 -18.30 -11.40 -17.23
CA ASN A 241 -18.84 -10.13 -17.66
C ASN A 241 -19.66 -9.49 -16.55
N PHE A 242 -19.10 -8.52 -15.82
CA PHE A 242 -19.85 -7.60 -14.98
C PHE A 242 -19.85 -6.21 -15.62
N ARG A 243 -20.95 -5.82 -16.24
CA ARG A 243 -21.20 -4.44 -16.64
C ARG A 243 -21.77 -3.66 -15.45
N LYS A 244 -21.21 -2.50 -15.13
CA LYS A 244 -21.86 -1.49 -14.27
C LYS A 244 -23.21 -1.11 -14.88
N PRO A 245 -24.32 -1.06 -14.13
CA PRO A 245 -25.51 -0.37 -14.59
C PRO A 245 -25.22 1.13 -14.60
N GLY A 246 -25.16 1.68 -15.81
CA GLY A 246 -25.36 3.09 -16.15
C GLY A 246 -24.80 4.17 -15.23
N ARG A 247 -23.52 4.49 -15.31
CA ARG A 247 -23.06 5.86 -14.99
C ARG A 247 -23.58 6.81 -16.06
N LYS A 248 -24.56 7.64 -15.73
CA LYS A 248 -24.95 8.78 -16.59
C LYS A 248 -23.73 9.71 -16.67
N LYS A 249 -23.20 9.92 -17.87
CA LYS A 249 -22.26 11.01 -18.14
C LYS A 249 -22.95 12.30 -17.71
N LYS A 250 -22.34 13.05 -16.81
CA LYS A 250 -22.73 14.45 -16.60
C LYS A 250 -22.31 15.20 -17.87
N GLU A 251 -23.28 15.72 -18.56
CA GLU A 251 -23.09 16.75 -19.58
C GLU A 251 -22.46 18.01 -18.99
#